data_3648c77484daadaf7a5502f1b45b03c7
#
_entry.id   3648c77484daadaf7a5502f1b45b03c7
#
_cell.length_a   1.000
_cell.length_b   1.000
_cell.length_c   1.000
_cell.angle_alpha   90.00
_cell.angle_beta   90.00
_cell.angle_gamma   90.00
#
_symmetry.space_group_name_H-M   'P 1'
#
loop_
_entity.id
_entity.type
_entity.pdbx_description
1 polymer ?
#
loop_
_entity_poly.entity_id
_entity_poly.type
_entity_poly.pdbx_seq_one_letter_code
_entity_poly.pdbx_strand_id
1 'polypeptide(L)'
;DHLKYPFSPKLRLAYQKQRNYVTSLLRDTKATYYDNLISGISDSKQLWNTINTAIGRKNAINPKTGLSSLQLDESSPPITNSFGIAEALNSYFTSIGPSLAAKLSYEPFESEITSKIKPDSSFQLSEVDESVIYNELAKLNVNKAAGPDEIPAKFIKLCGQYILKPFTHVVNLSLKYSKVPTEMKKARVRALYKNKGSKMLPNNYRPISILPVFSKILEKIVNFQLQSFLNENNVIFPNQFGFQQKKGTADALIQFTNKCFKALNDSECVLGIFIDFSKAFDTVDHTILITKLEKFYDFSDSAVSWFSDYLEDREQFVQIDSVKSAAQNIKCGVPQGSILGPTLFILYINDLMLHTNFFEPILFADDTNLFVRSKNLNCLSSEINENLDTVFKWCNANKLTLNVDKTNIILMKNHQNKFQLENEITMNSAVLRCVDEIKFLGVTINPTLNWEPHLGKLRKDLNKISGLLFVASRFLPKSALILIYNALAHSKLVYCIEAWGNAPATHLKKIFVIQKRMVRTIFKKKPREHSAPFFRKANILPVPQLYTHRICLYAHHTFHQTTIPARPYNTRRSTLDLPLPFSTSTIGHRQPSYQASAAWNQLPAEVRVIKN
;
A
#
# COMPACT_ATOMS: atom_id res chain seq x y z
N ASP A 1 -28.63 -7.84 51.84
CA ASP A 1 -28.64 -8.88 52.88
C ASP A 1 -27.48 -9.87 52.77
N HIS A 2 -27.11 -10.31 51.59
CA HIS A 2 -25.95 -11.21 51.40
C HIS A 2 -24.62 -10.58 51.88
N LEU A 3 -24.43 -9.28 51.77
CA LEU A 3 -23.27 -8.57 52.30
C LEU A 3 -23.26 -8.50 53.82
N LYS A 4 -24.44 -8.54 54.46
CA LYS A 4 -24.55 -8.56 55.91
C LYS A 4 -24.39 -9.97 56.48
N TYR A 5 -24.78 -11.01 55.72
CA TYR A 5 -24.71 -12.42 56.13
C TYR A 5 -24.01 -13.28 55.08
N PRO A 6 -22.70 -13.11 54.88
CA PRO A 6 -21.94 -13.73 53.75
C PRO A 6 -21.87 -15.24 53.81
N PHE A 7 -22.07 -15.85 55.00
CA PHE A 7 -21.99 -17.29 55.20
C PHE A 7 -23.33 -18.03 55.03
N SER A 8 -24.43 -17.31 54.73
CA SER A 8 -25.74 -17.95 54.50
C SER A 8 -25.84 -18.51 53.08
N PRO A 9 -25.87 -19.85 52.86
CA PRO A 9 -25.97 -20.43 51.51
C PRO A 9 -27.26 -20.02 50.80
N LYS A 10 -28.35 -19.88 51.51
CA LYS A 10 -29.66 -19.47 50.96
C LYS A 10 -29.65 -18.06 50.41
N LEU A 11 -29.08 -17.10 51.14
CA LEU A 11 -28.97 -15.69 50.71
C LEU A 11 -27.96 -15.58 49.55
N ARG A 12 -26.88 -16.30 49.57
CA ARG A 12 -25.90 -16.39 48.45
C ARG A 12 -26.55 -16.93 47.19
N LEU A 13 -27.34 -17.97 47.24
CA LEU A 13 -28.05 -18.51 46.09
C LEU A 13 -29.08 -17.53 45.53
N ALA A 14 -29.84 -16.89 46.39
CA ALA A 14 -30.80 -15.84 45.98
C ALA A 14 -30.12 -14.66 45.29
N TYR A 15 -28.99 -14.18 45.85
CA TYR A 15 -28.17 -13.13 45.23
C TYR A 15 -27.64 -13.55 43.85
N GLN A 16 -27.12 -14.78 43.75
CA GLN A 16 -26.61 -15.31 42.46
C GLN A 16 -27.70 -15.38 41.40
N LYS A 17 -28.92 -15.87 41.76
CA LYS A 17 -30.08 -15.92 40.86
C LYS A 17 -30.47 -14.51 40.39
N GLN A 18 -30.59 -13.55 41.31
CA GLN A 18 -30.97 -12.18 40.98
C GLN A 18 -29.89 -11.48 40.12
N ARG A 19 -28.63 -11.62 40.49
CA ARG A 19 -27.51 -11.09 39.69
C ARG A 19 -27.51 -11.67 38.26
N ASN A 20 -27.73 -12.98 38.13
CA ASN A 20 -27.76 -13.64 36.83
C ASN A 20 -28.95 -13.18 35.99
N TYR A 21 -30.13 -13.01 36.62
CA TYR A 21 -31.32 -12.46 35.97
C TYR A 21 -31.09 -11.03 35.46
N VAL A 22 -30.59 -10.12 36.30
CA VAL A 22 -30.28 -8.74 35.90
C VAL A 22 -29.24 -8.72 34.79
N THR A 23 -28.21 -9.55 34.87
CA THR A 23 -27.17 -9.66 33.84
C THR A 23 -27.75 -10.15 32.49
N SER A 24 -28.71 -11.10 32.52
CA SER A 24 -29.38 -11.57 31.30
C SER A 24 -30.26 -10.45 30.72
N LEU A 25 -31.07 -9.83 31.56
CA LEU A 25 -31.97 -8.74 31.17
C LEU A 25 -31.20 -7.58 30.50
N LEU A 26 -30.08 -7.16 31.09
CA LEU A 26 -29.22 -6.10 30.52
C LEU A 26 -28.65 -6.52 29.16
N ARG A 27 -28.25 -7.80 29.00
CA ARG A 27 -27.75 -8.31 27.71
C ARG A 27 -28.84 -8.34 26.65
N ASP A 28 -30.01 -8.82 26.98
CA ASP A 28 -31.13 -8.96 26.07
C ASP A 28 -31.66 -7.59 25.64
N THR A 29 -31.78 -6.65 26.57
CA THR A 29 -32.17 -5.25 26.29
C THR A 29 -31.14 -4.59 25.38
N LYS A 30 -29.83 -4.77 25.67
CA LYS A 30 -28.75 -4.23 24.85
C LYS A 30 -28.75 -4.85 23.45
N ALA A 31 -29.01 -6.16 23.33
CA ALA A 31 -29.10 -6.85 22.07
C ALA A 31 -30.24 -6.33 21.20
N THR A 32 -31.43 -6.21 21.77
CA THR A 32 -32.64 -5.64 21.10
C THR A 32 -32.40 -4.20 20.65
N TYR A 33 -31.78 -3.38 21.50
CA TYR A 33 -31.45 -2.00 21.17
C TYR A 33 -30.54 -1.90 19.94
N TYR A 34 -29.43 -2.66 19.91
CA TYR A 34 -28.50 -2.62 18.78
C TYR A 34 -29.04 -3.31 17.52
N ASP A 35 -29.89 -4.34 17.67
CA ASP A 35 -30.54 -4.98 16.52
C ASP A 35 -31.48 -3.99 15.80
N ASN A 36 -32.33 -3.30 16.56
CA ASN A 36 -33.20 -2.26 16.03
C ASN A 36 -32.44 -1.09 15.42
N LEU A 37 -31.36 -0.64 16.10
CA LEU A 37 -30.54 0.47 15.62
C LEU A 37 -29.82 0.13 14.32
N ILE A 38 -29.20 -1.05 14.22
CA ILE A 38 -28.43 -1.48 13.07
C ILE A 38 -29.31 -1.79 11.86
N SER A 39 -30.49 -2.39 12.08
CA SER A 39 -31.41 -2.71 10.98
C SER A 39 -31.99 -1.47 10.28
N GLY A 40 -32.03 -0.31 10.96
CA GLY A 40 -32.47 0.96 10.38
C GLY A 40 -31.37 1.77 9.66
N ILE A 41 -30.10 1.35 9.69
CA ILE A 41 -28.99 2.12 9.13
C ILE A 41 -28.65 1.62 7.72
N SER A 42 -28.79 2.48 6.71
CA SER A 42 -28.37 2.25 5.32
C SER A 42 -26.95 2.79 5.05
N ASP A 43 -26.51 3.84 5.76
CA ASP A 43 -25.18 4.43 5.56
C ASP A 43 -24.07 3.61 6.24
N SER A 44 -23.09 3.18 5.46
CA SER A 44 -21.95 2.38 5.91
C SER A 44 -21.12 3.07 7.01
N LYS A 45 -20.95 4.40 6.95
CA LYS A 45 -20.17 5.15 7.95
C LYS A 45 -20.90 5.20 9.29
N GLN A 46 -22.21 5.44 9.25
CA GLN A 46 -23.06 5.44 10.44
C GLN A 46 -23.10 4.05 11.07
N LEU A 47 -23.22 3.00 10.26
CA LEU A 47 -23.18 1.60 10.71
C LEU A 47 -21.87 1.28 11.46
N TRP A 48 -20.73 1.66 10.89
CA TRP A 48 -19.43 1.46 11.54
C TRP A 48 -19.27 2.28 12.83
N ASN A 49 -19.76 3.50 12.87
CA ASN A 49 -19.77 4.31 14.09
C ASN A 49 -20.57 3.63 15.20
N THR A 50 -21.76 3.12 14.87
CA THR A 50 -22.62 2.38 15.80
C THR A 50 -21.92 1.11 16.30
N ILE A 51 -21.34 0.33 15.42
CA ILE A 51 -20.57 -0.87 15.78
C ILE A 51 -19.39 -0.50 16.70
N ASN A 52 -18.60 0.52 16.37
CA ASN A 52 -17.46 0.95 17.19
C ASN A 52 -17.90 1.41 18.60
N THR A 53 -19.01 2.15 18.69
CA THR A 53 -19.60 2.54 19.97
C THR A 53 -20.03 1.31 20.78
N ALA A 54 -20.71 0.36 20.12
CA ALA A 54 -21.17 -0.87 20.76
C ALA A 54 -20.03 -1.69 21.38
N ILE A 55 -18.90 -1.81 20.68
CA ILE A 55 -17.72 -2.58 21.14
C ILE A 55 -16.76 -1.77 22.02
N GLY A 56 -17.14 -0.54 22.40
CA GLY A 56 -16.32 0.31 23.28
C GLY A 56 -15.05 0.88 22.61
N ARG A 57 -14.95 0.83 21.29
CA ARG A 57 -13.94 1.61 20.57
C ARG A 57 -14.39 3.05 20.52
N LYS A 58 -13.66 3.94 21.19
CA LYS A 58 -13.92 5.38 21.11
C LYS A 58 -13.98 5.74 19.61
N ASN A 59 -15.11 6.27 19.17
CA ASN A 59 -15.19 6.85 17.84
C ASN A 59 -14.10 7.92 17.76
N ALA A 60 -13.21 7.76 16.80
CA ALA A 60 -12.33 8.84 16.37
C ALA A 60 -13.16 9.87 15.56
N ILE A 61 -14.34 10.28 16.13
CA ILE A 61 -15.11 11.40 15.63
C ILE A 61 -14.33 12.64 16.03
N ASN A 62 -13.62 13.19 15.09
CA ASN A 62 -12.61 14.25 15.21
C ASN A 62 -11.55 13.84 16.26
N PRO A 63 -10.46 13.19 15.88
CA PRO A 63 -9.26 13.45 16.62
C PRO A 63 -9.03 14.97 16.44
N LYS A 64 -9.37 15.78 17.46
CA LYS A 64 -8.53 16.96 17.70
C LYS A 64 -7.14 16.40 17.41
N THR A 65 -6.38 17.05 16.60
CA THR A 65 -5.06 16.54 16.18
C THR A 65 -4.20 16.17 17.37
N GLY A 66 -4.64 15.99 18.51
CA GLY A 66 -4.01 15.50 19.74
C GLY A 66 -2.56 15.96 19.96
N LEU A 67 -2.13 16.90 19.12
CA LEU A 67 -0.80 17.48 19.09
C LEU A 67 -0.82 18.69 20.01
N SER A 68 -0.59 18.43 21.28
CA SER A 68 -0.55 19.45 22.32
C SER A 68 0.81 20.12 22.46
N SER A 69 1.85 19.50 21.91
CA SER A 69 3.23 20.02 21.93
C SER A 69 4.07 19.45 20.80
N LEU A 70 5.01 20.23 20.29
CA LEU A 70 5.97 19.85 19.26
C LEU A 70 7.37 20.32 19.67
N GLN A 71 8.40 19.54 19.38
CA GLN A 71 9.82 19.89 19.52
C GLN A 71 10.48 19.76 18.15
N LEU A 72 11.33 20.71 17.79
CA LEU A 72 12.06 20.65 16.52
C LEU A 72 13.06 19.48 16.51
N ASP A 73 13.72 19.27 17.63
CA ASP A 73 14.61 18.15 17.93
C ASP A 73 14.46 17.73 19.40
N GLU A 74 15.17 16.69 19.83
CA GLU A 74 15.05 16.13 21.19
C GLU A 74 15.56 17.10 22.28
N SER A 75 16.40 18.11 21.93
CA SER A 75 17.00 19.09 22.85
C SER A 75 16.22 20.42 22.88
N SER A 76 15.36 20.68 21.89
CA SER A 76 14.64 21.95 21.79
C SER A 76 13.48 22.04 22.79
N PRO A 77 13.16 23.25 23.30
CA PRO A 77 12.00 23.44 24.17
C PRO A 77 10.71 23.13 23.45
N PRO A 78 9.68 22.56 24.11
CA PRO A 78 8.42 22.23 23.50
C PRO A 78 7.60 23.46 23.14
N ILE A 79 7.14 23.51 21.90
CA ILE A 79 6.18 24.49 21.40
C ILE A 79 4.78 23.98 21.74
N THR A 80 4.00 24.75 22.48
CA THR A 80 2.67 24.32 22.99
C THR A 80 1.48 25.08 22.37
N ASN A 81 1.74 26.25 21.75
CA ASN A 81 0.66 27.00 21.09
C ASN A 81 0.41 26.47 19.69
N SER A 82 -0.88 26.39 19.28
CA SER A 82 -1.29 25.80 18.00
C SER A 82 -0.71 26.50 16.78
N PHE A 83 -0.52 27.82 16.84
CA PHE A 83 0.10 28.59 15.75
C PHE A 83 1.59 28.24 15.59
N GLY A 84 2.34 28.26 16.67
CA GLY A 84 3.77 27.88 16.65
C GLY A 84 3.98 26.42 16.21
N ILE A 85 3.09 25.50 16.60
CA ILE A 85 3.13 24.11 16.13
C ILE A 85 2.87 24.04 14.62
N ALA A 86 1.88 24.78 14.11
CA ALA A 86 1.58 24.82 12.68
C ALA A 86 2.74 25.41 11.86
N GLU A 87 3.35 26.51 12.33
CA GLU A 87 4.53 27.13 11.73
C GLU A 87 5.73 26.19 11.72
N ALA A 88 6.05 25.57 12.86
CA ALA A 88 7.16 24.64 12.97
C ALA A 88 7.01 23.42 12.03
N LEU A 89 5.80 22.87 11.91
CA LEU A 89 5.52 21.78 10.97
C LEU A 89 5.63 22.24 9.54
N ASN A 90 5.11 23.43 9.19
CA ASN A 90 5.16 23.96 7.83
C ASN A 90 6.61 24.20 7.38
N SER A 91 7.40 24.87 8.23
CA SER A 91 8.83 25.12 8.00
C SER A 91 9.61 23.81 7.87
N TYR A 92 9.32 22.81 8.72
CA TYR A 92 9.93 21.49 8.60
C TYR A 92 9.59 20.82 7.27
N PHE A 93 8.31 20.82 6.83
CA PHE A 93 7.90 20.15 5.61
C PHE A 93 8.41 20.81 4.34
N THR A 94 8.57 22.14 4.33
CA THR A 94 9.11 22.86 3.17
C THR A 94 10.63 22.82 3.09
N SER A 95 11.33 22.72 4.22
CA SER A 95 12.80 22.74 4.28
C SER A 95 13.44 21.38 4.15
N ILE A 96 12.72 20.27 4.49
CA ILE A 96 13.35 18.95 4.60
C ILE A 96 13.92 18.44 3.26
N GLY A 97 13.23 18.65 2.13
CA GLY A 97 13.72 18.26 0.82
C GLY A 97 15.00 18.99 0.44
N PRO A 98 15.01 20.34 0.41
CA PRO A 98 16.24 21.10 0.16
C PRO A 98 17.38 20.78 1.12
N SER A 99 17.08 20.55 2.41
CA SER A 99 18.10 20.21 3.43
C SER A 99 18.73 18.83 3.21
N LEU A 100 17.97 17.88 2.70
CA LEU A 100 18.49 16.55 2.34
C LEU A 100 19.31 16.62 1.07
N ALA A 101 18.84 17.34 0.03
CA ALA A 101 19.56 17.53 -1.22
C ALA A 101 20.90 18.25 -1.04
N ALA A 102 20.97 19.26 -0.14
CA ALA A 102 22.19 20.00 0.16
C ALA A 102 23.30 19.15 0.82
N LYS A 103 22.96 17.99 1.37
CA LYS A 103 23.94 17.06 2.00
C LYS A 103 24.60 16.14 0.97
N LEU A 104 24.09 16.09 -0.24
CA LEU A 104 24.60 15.21 -1.29
C LEU A 104 25.66 15.93 -2.11
N SER A 105 26.79 15.26 -2.35
CA SER A 105 27.78 15.71 -3.32
C SER A 105 27.17 15.53 -4.71
N TYR A 106 26.84 16.62 -5.39
CA TYR A 106 26.32 16.57 -6.76
C TYR A 106 27.48 16.30 -7.72
N GLU A 107 27.52 15.11 -8.30
CA GLU A 107 28.26 14.83 -9.51
C GLU A 107 27.28 14.55 -10.62
N PRO A 108 27.37 15.26 -11.77
CA PRO A 108 26.51 14.94 -12.90
C PRO A 108 26.72 13.48 -13.32
N PHE A 109 25.68 12.69 -13.29
CA PHE A 109 25.74 11.34 -13.77
C PHE A 109 25.46 11.37 -15.28
N GLU A 110 26.52 11.36 -16.08
CA GLU A 110 26.40 11.30 -17.54
C GLU A 110 25.82 9.94 -17.93
N SER A 111 24.54 9.89 -18.24
CA SER A 111 23.94 8.68 -18.78
C SER A 111 24.00 8.70 -20.31
N GLU A 112 24.87 7.90 -20.89
CA GLU A 112 24.87 7.54 -22.33
C GLU A 112 23.58 6.77 -22.74
N ILE A 113 22.59 6.65 -21.85
CA ILE A 113 21.50 5.66 -21.95
C ILE A 113 20.17 6.33 -22.36
N THR A 114 20.18 7.60 -22.74
CA THR A 114 18.99 8.35 -23.15
C THR A 114 18.16 7.69 -24.27
N SER A 115 18.78 6.91 -25.13
CA SER A 115 18.11 6.24 -26.26
C SER A 115 17.23 5.03 -25.88
N LYS A 116 17.42 4.44 -24.70
CA LYS A 116 16.73 3.18 -24.30
C LYS A 116 15.32 3.39 -23.72
N ILE A 117 14.99 4.60 -23.30
CA ILE A 117 13.67 4.90 -22.69
C ILE A 117 12.82 5.76 -23.63
N LYS A 118 13.44 6.39 -24.64
CA LYS A 118 12.74 7.31 -25.53
C LYS A 118 11.60 6.60 -26.24
N PRO A 119 10.35 7.07 -26.09
CA PRO A 119 9.19 6.48 -26.75
C PRO A 119 9.22 6.76 -28.27
N ASP A 120 8.40 5.99 -29.01
CA ASP A 120 8.29 6.15 -30.48
C ASP A 120 7.52 7.42 -30.88
N SER A 121 6.78 8.04 -29.97
CA SER A 121 5.99 9.25 -30.20
C SER A 121 6.21 10.27 -29.09
N SER A 122 6.09 11.56 -29.43
CA SER A 122 6.20 12.65 -28.44
C SER A 122 4.89 12.82 -27.66
N PHE A 123 5.00 13.07 -26.35
CA PHE A 123 3.83 13.37 -25.52
C PHE A 123 3.37 14.81 -25.69
N GLN A 124 2.08 14.98 -25.98
CA GLN A 124 1.44 16.29 -26.10
C GLN A 124 0.15 16.33 -25.29
N LEU A 125 -0.12 17.48 -24.66
CA LEU A 125 -1.40 17.73 -23.99
C LEU A 125 -2.42 18.21 -25.01
N SER A 126 -3.62 17.61 -24.97
CA SER A 126 -4.72 17.94 -25.88
C SER A 126 -5.91 18.53 -25.13
N GLU A 127 -6.63 19.42 -25.78
CA GLU A 127 -7.90 19.96 -25.28
C GLU A 127 -8.93 18.83 -25.07
N VAL A 128 -9.87 19.06 -24.17
CA VAL A 128 -10.90 18.08 -23.82
C VAL A 128 -12.30 18.63 -24.02
N ASP A 129 -13.23 17.73 -24.33
CA ASP A 129 -14.64 18.05 -24.46
C ASP A 129 -15.34 18.21 -23.11
N GLU A 130 -16.46 18.92 -23.09
CA GLU A 130 -17.31 19.08 -21.89
C GLU A 130 -17.74 17.72 -21.28
N SER A 131 -17.90 16.68 -22.10
CA SER A 131 -18.26 15.33 -21.66
C SER A 131 -17.24 14.73 -20.69
N VAL A 132 -15.93 14.99 -20.90
CA VAL A 132 -14.85 14.53 -20.03
C VAL A 132 -14.95 15.21 -18.67
N ILE A 133 -15.14 16.53 -18.67
CA ILE A 133 -15.32 17.32 -17.43
C ILE A 133 -16.58 16.89 -16.68
N TYR A 134 -17.69 16.73 -17.40
CA TYR A 134 -18.96 16.26 -16.82
C TYR A 134 -18.80 14.92 -16.09
N ASN A 135 -18.14 13.96 -16.73
CA ASN A 135 -17.90 12.65 -16.14
C ASN A 135 -17.06 12.74 -14.86
N GLU A 136 -16.06 13.61 -14.80
CA GLU A 136 -15.26 13.79 -13.59
C GLU A 136 -16.02 14.53 -12.47
N LEU A 137 -16.85 15.51 -12.82
CA LEU A 137 -17.76 16.16 -11.85
C LEU A 137 -18.78 15.18 -11.29
N ALA A 138 -19.36 14.32 -12.12
CA ALA A 138 -20.33 13.30 -11.70
C ALA A 138 -19.73 12.26 -10.71
N LYS A 139 -18.46 11.88 -10.90
CA LYS A 139 -17.71 10.94 -10.05
C LYS A 139 -17.22 11.55 -8.74
N LEU A 140 -17.40 12.87 -8.50
CA LEU A 140 -16.92 13.51 -7.27
C LEU A 140 -17.50 12.88 -6.01
N ASN A 141 -16.62 12.52 -5.08
CA ASN A 141 -17.03 12.05 -3.75
C ASN A 141 -17.30 13.26 -2.86
N VAL A 142 -18.59 13.47 -2.56
CA VAL A 142 -19.09 14.61 -1.78
C VAL A 142 -18.59 14.65 -0.32
N ASN A 143 -18.07 13.54 0.19
CA ASN A 143 -17.59 13.42 1.58
C ASN A 143 -16.09 13.75 1.73
N LYS A 144 -15.42 14.17 0.67
CA LYS A 144 -14.01 14.59 0.74
C LYS A 144 -13.89 16.00 1.32
N ALA A 145 -12.77 16.23 2.02
CA ALA A 145 -12.44 17.55 2.57
C ALA A 145 -12.26 18.58 1.45
N ALA A 146 -12.73 19.81 1.70
CA ALA A 146 -12.49 20.97 0.84
C ALA A 146 -11.01 21.33 0.83
N GLY A 147 -10.55 21.97 -0.24
CA GLY A 147 -9.20 22.51 -0.40
C GLY A 147 -8.95 23.77 0.45
N PRO A 148 -7.86 24.52 0.16
CA PRO A 148 -7.61 25.82 0.77
C PRO A 148 -8.65 26.88 0.41
N ASP A 149 -9.33 26.70 -0.72
CA ASP A 149 -10.46 27.50 -1.23
C ASP A 149 -11.75 27.34 -0.42
N GLU A 150 -11.77 26.37 0.51
CA GLU A 150 -12.91 26.01 1.34
C GLU A 150 -14.17 25.61 0.56
N ILE A 151 -14.06 25.33 -0.77
CA ILE A 151 -15.17 24.90 -1.63
C ILE A 151 -15.37 23.37 -1.52
N PRO A 152 -16.48 22.90 -0.94
CA PRO A 152 -16.72 21.48 -0.81
C PRO A 152 -17.07 20.81 -2.13
N ALA A 153 -16.61 19.57 -2.34
CA ALA A 153 -16.98 18.78 -3.52
C ALA A 153 -18.50 18.61 -3.70
N LYS A 154 -19.27 18.63 -2.60
CA LYS A 154 -20.74 18.59 -2.65
C LYS A 154 -21.31 19.80 -3.40
N PHE A 155 -20.80 20.99 -3.11
CA PHE A 155 -21.25 22.23 -3.77
C PHE A 155 -20.92 22.20 -5.26
N ILE A 156 -19.68 21.87 -5.61
CA ILE A 156 -19.23 21.75 -7.02
C ILE A 156 -20.11 20.75 -7.79
N LYS A 157 -20.43 19.61 -7.18
CA LYS A 157 -21.29 18.60 -7.80
C LYS A 157 -22.73 19.09 -8.02
N LEU A 158 -23.28 19.87 -7.11
CA LEU A 158 -24.62 20.48 -7.25
C LEU A 158 -24.65 21.52 -8.36
N CYS A 159 -23.60 22.33 -8.49
CA CYS A 159 -23.48 23.36 -9.51
C CYS A 159 -23.02 22.82 -10.88
N GLY A 160 -22.80 21.50 -11.00
CA GLY A 160 -22.09 20.86 -12.11
C GLY A 160 -22.47 21.34 -13.52
N GLN A 161 -23.78 21.45 -13.82
CA GLN A 161 -24.26 21.93 -15.13
C GLN A 161 -23.88 23.39 -15.43
N TYR A 162 -23.93 24.24 -14.42
CA TYR A 162 -23.67 25.67 -14.57
C TYR A 162 -22.19 26.01 -14.69
N ILE A 163 -21.32 25.21 -14.05
CA ILE A 163 -19.87 25.40 -14.08
C ILE A 163 -19.19 24.64 -15.23
N LEU A 164 -19.91 23.75 -15.91
CA LEU A 164 -19.34 22.85 -16.93
C LEU A 164 -18.60 23.60 -18.02
N LYS A 165 -19.29 24.50 -18.75
CA LYS A 165 -18.70 25.29 -19.84
C LYS A 165 -17.55 26.18 -19.37
N PRO A 166 -17.71 27.06 -18.36
CA PRO A 166 -16.62 27.93 -17.93
C PRO A 166 -15.43 27.12 -17.39
N PHE A 167 -15.65 26.02 -16.70
CA PHE A 167 -14.56 25.20 -16.19
C PHE A 167 -13.85 24.44 -17.31
N THR A 168 -14.57 23.89 -18.31
CA THR A 168 -13.95 23.28 -19.50
C THR A 168 -13.08 24.30 -20.21
N HIS A 169 -13.56 25.54 -20.36
CA HIS A 169 -12.79 26.63 -20.98
C HIS A 169 -11.49 26.89 -20.20
N VAL A 170 -11.54 27.01 -18.87
CA VAL A 170 -10.35 27.21 -18.02
C VAL A 170 -9.36 26.04 -18.15
N VAL A 171 -9.86 24.80 -18.17
CA VAL A 171 -9.01 23.61 -18.37
C VAL A 171 -8.31 23.67 -19.73
N ASN A 172 -9.05 23.93 -20.81
CA ASN A 172 -8.48 23.99 -22.16
C ASN A 172 -7.51 25.17 -22.33
N LEU A 173 -7.78 26.33 -21.73
CA LEU A 173 -6.80 27.41 -21.67
C LEU A 173 -5.51 27.00 -20.96
N SER A 174 -5.63 26.28 -19.83
CA SER A 174 -4.47 25.76 -19.12
C SER A 174 -3.63 24.82 -20.00
N LEU A 175 -4.27 23.90 -20.72
CA LEU A 175 -3.58 22.93 -21.59
C LEU A 175 -2.96 23.65 -22.80
N LYS A 176 -3.68 24.60 -23.41
CA LYS A 176 -3.25 25.34 -24.61
C LYS A 176 -2.09 26.29 -24.34
N TYR A 177 -2.16 27.03 -23.23
CA TYR A 177 -1.15 28.06 -22.90
C TYR A 177 -0.10 27.57 -21.91
N SER A 178 -0.13 26.30 -21.54
CA SER A 178 0.82 25.67 -20.60
C SER A 178 0.90 26.40 -19.25
N LYS A 179 -0.26 26.83 -18.73
CA LYS A 179 -0.35 27.57 -17.46
C LYS A 179 -1.37 26.93 -16.51
N VAL A 180 -0.96 26.75 -15.28
CA VAL A 180 -1.84 26.26 -14.21
C VAL A 180 -2.32 27.45 -13.36
N PRO A 181 -3.63 27.64 -13.15
CA PRO A 181 -4.12 28.75 -12.34
C PRO A 181 -3.49 28.75 -10.94
N THR A 182 -3.03 29.93 -10.49
CA THR A 182 -2.29 30.08 -9.20
C THR A 182 -3.05 29.53 -8.01
N GLU A 183 -4.38 29.74 -7.97
CA GLU A 183 -5.22 29.19 -6.89
C GLU A 183 -5.23 27.64 -6.86
N MET A 184 -4.97 26.99 -7.99
CA MET A 184 -4.87 25.53 -8.07
C MET A 184 -3.51 24.99 -7.58
N LYS A 185 -2.51 25.85 -7.41
CA LYS A 185 -1.17 25.51 -6.90
C LYS A 185 -1.08 25.54 -5.37
N LYS A 186 -2.10 26.07 -4.67
CA LYS A 186 -2.13 26.17 -3.21
C LYS A 186 -2.54 24.86 -2.56
N ALA A 187 -1.90 24.50 -1.46
CA ALA A 187 -2.18 23.27 -0.71
C ALA A 187 -2.41 23.55 0.77
N ARG A 188 -3.47 22.97 1.34
CA ARG A 188 -3.64 22.87 2.78
C ARG A 188 -3.04 21.54 3.25
N VAL A 189 -2.01 21.59 4.11
CA VAL A 189 -1.32 20.42 4.60
C VAL A 189 -1.89 19.99 5.95
N ARG A 190 -2.18 18.70 6.07
CA ARG A 190 -2.53 18.04 7.33
C ARG A 190 -1.40 17.12 7.76
N ALA A 191 -0.83 17.35 8.93
CA ALA A 191 0.20 16.51 9.51
C ALA A 191 -0.41 15.18 9.99
N LEU A 192 -0.04 14.06 9.36
CA LEU A 192 -0.51 12.72 9.73
C LEU A 192 0.58 11.97 10.48
N TYR A 193 0.33 11.64 11.75
CA TYR A 193 1.27 10.86 12.57
C TYR A 193 1.49 9.45 12.00
N LYS A 194 2.75 9.03 11.86
CA LYS A 194 3.16 7.72 11.31
C LYS A 194 2.87 6.54 12.24
N ASN A 195 2.32 6.79 13.45
CA ASN A 195 2.14 5.80 14.52
C ASN A 195 3.44 5.10 14.94
N LYS A 196 4.58 5.77 14.82
CA LYS A 196 5.91 5.29 15.20
C LYS A 196 6.76 6.45 15.72
N GLY A 197 7.50 6.23 16.78
CA GLY A 197 8.35 7.25 17.41
C GLY A 197 7.58 8.24 18.28
N SER A 198 8.24 9.31 18.72
CA SER A 198 7.62 10.36 19.54
C SER A 198 6.65 11.21 18.73
N LYS A 199 5.47 11.51 19.29
CA LYS A 199 4.52 12.44 18.69
C LYS A 199 4.99 13.89 18.71
N MET A 200 6.01 14.20 19.50
CA MET A 200 6.54 15.56 19.62
C MET A 200 7.46 15.93 18.46
N LEU A 201 8.00 14.96 17.71
CA LEU A 201 8.98 15.21 16.65
C LEU A 201 8.32 15.31 15.27
N PRO A 202 8.58 16.38 14.48
CA PRO A 202 7.99 16.59 13.14
C PRO A 202 8.35 15.49 12.13
N ASN A 203 9.51 14.85 12.29
CA ASN A 203 9.94 13.72 11.43
C ASN A 203 8.96 12.53 11.47
N ASN A 204 8.19 12.37 12.55
CA ASN A 204 7.22 11.29 12.71
C ASN A 204 5.85 11.60 12.09
N TYR A 205 5.75 12.67 11.29
CA TYR A 205 4.55 13.05 10.55
C TYR A 205 4.77 12.99 9.05
N ARG A 206 3.65 12.75 8.30
CA ARG A 206 3.57 12.87 6.85
C ARG A 206 2.78 14.12 6.50
N PRO A 207 3.27 14.98 5.58
CA PRO A 207 2.49 16.11 5.07
C PRO A 207 1.48 15.62 4.04
N ILE A 208 0.20 15.54 4.41
CA ILE A 208 -0.85 15.18 3.45
C ILE A 208 -1.43 16.46 2.87
N SER A 209 -1.18 16.72 1.61
CA SER A 209 -1.67 17.89 0.86
C SER A 209 -3.12 17.71 0.45
N ILE A 210 -3.96 18.65 0.83
CA ILE A 210 -5.37 18.75 0.42
C ILE A 210 -5.44 19.90 -0.58
N LEU A 211 -5.60 19.56 -1.85
CA LEU A 211 -5.69 20.48 -2.97
C LEU A 211 -7.13 20.90 -3.25
N PRO A 212 -7.39 22.04 -3.93
CA PRO A 212 -8.69 22.41 -4.44
C PRO A 212 -9.32 21.29 -5.29
N VAL A 213 -10.64 21.20 -5.29
CA VAL A 213 -11.32 20.15 -6.08
C VAL A 213 -11.09 20.37 -7.58
N PHE A 214 -11.09 21.62 -8.04
CA PHE A 214 -10.81 21.96 -9.43
C PHE A 214 -9.39 21.58 -9.85
N SER A 215 -8.38 21.79 -8.99
CA SER A 215 -7.02 21.32 -9.22
C SER A 215 -6.98 19.80 -9.44
N LYS A 216 -7.69 19.03 -8.61
CA LYS A 216 -7.74 17.56 -8.74
C LYS A 216 -8.41 17.10 -10.04
N ILE A 217 -9.40 17.84 -10.55
CA ILE A 217 -10.03 17.50 -11.84
C ILE A 217 -9.04 17.78 -12.99
N LEU A 218 -8.37 18.93 -12.99
CA LEU A 218 -7.33 19.26 -13.96
C LEU A 218 -6.22 18.20 -13.95
N GLU A 219 -5.71 17.86 -12.75
CA GLU A 219 -4.70 16.79 -12.59
C GLU A 219 -5.17 15.45 -13.12
N LYS A 220 -6.45 15.08 -12.94
CA LYS A 220 -6.99 13.81 -13.47
C LYS A 220 -6.99 13.78 -14.98
N ILE A 221 -7.35 14.88 -15.63
CA ILE A 221 -7.38 15.00 -17.08
C ILE A 221 -5.97 14.83 -17.65
N VAL A 222 -5.02 15.57 -17.10
CA VAL A 222 -3.61 15.47 -17.50
C VAL A 222 -3.05 14.07 -17.20
N ASN A 223 -3.32 13.53 -16.02
CA ASN A 223 -2.85 12.18 -15.67
C ASN A 223 -3.47 11.09 -16.55
N PHE A 224 -4.71 11.25 -16.98
CA PHE A 224 -5.34 10.30 -17.91
C PHE A 224 -4.62 10.30 -19.27
N GLN A 225 -4.34 11.47 -19.85
CA GLN A 225 -3.59 11.59 -21.10
C GLN A 225 -2.17 11.03 -20.94
N LEU A 226 -1.50 11.39 -19.84
CA LEU A 226 -0.16 10.90 -19.53
C LEU A 226 -0.13 9.37 -19.38
N GLN A 227 -1.05 8.78 -18.62
CA GLN A 227 -1.10 7.33 -18.43
C GLN A 227 -1.40 6.57 -19.75
N SER A 228 -2.24 7.13 -20.64
CA SER A 228 -2.47 6.55 -21.97
C SER A 228 -1.16 6.49 -22.77
N PHE A 229 -0.46 7.61 -22.86
CA PHE A 229 0.83 7.70 -23.53
C PHE A 229 1.87 6.71 -22.95
N LEU A 230 2.02 6.67 -21.60
CA LEU A 230 2.98 5.81 -20.95
C LEU A 230 2.70 4.32 -21.19
N ASN A 231 1.41 3.95 -21.24
CA ASN A 231 1.00 2.56 -21.49
C ASN A 231 1.16 2.17 -22.97
N GLU A 232 0.79 3.04 -23.90
CA GLU A 232 0.89 2.80 -25.35
C GLU A 232 2.35 2.63 -25.79
N ASN A 233 3.26 3.41 -25.22
CA ASN A 233 4.68 3.38 -25.52
C ASN A 233 5.50 2.47 -24.59
N ASN A 234 4.87 1.77 -23.64
CA ASN A 234 5.55 0.90 -22.67
C ASN A 234 6.73 1.58 -21.94
N VAL A 235 6.57 2.86 -21.57
CA VAL A 235 7.64 3.70 -21.01
C VAL A 235 8.09 3.23 -19.63
N ILE A 236 7.15 2.75 -18.82
CA ILE A 236 7.45 2.32 -17.45
C ILE A 236 7.96 0.89 -17.44
N PHE A 237 9.12 0.68 -16.81
CA PHE A 237 9.71 -0.65 -16.70
C PHE A 237 8.76 -1.68 -16.09
N PRO A 238 8.72 -2.92 -16.62
CA PRO A 238 7.79 -3.96 -16.17
C PRO A 238 7.86 -4.29 -14.68
N ASN A 239 9.05 -4.11 -14.08
CA ASN A 239 9.33 -4.42 -12.68
C ASN A 239 8.93 -3.30 -11.69
N GLN A 240 8.37 -2.19 -12.18
CA GLN A 240 7.69 -1.20 -11.35
C GLN A 240 6.23 -1.61 -11.15
N PHE A 241 5.84 -1.81 -9.89
CA PHE A 241 4.47 -2.22 -9.50
C PHE A 241 3.67 -1.11 -8.83
N GLY A 242 4.36 -0.10 -8.27
CA GLY A 242 3.70 1.01 -7.58
C GLY A 242 2.96 1.93 -8.53
N PHE A 243 1.74 2.32 -8.18
CA PHE A 243 0.90 3.26 -8.91
C PHE A 243 0.66 2.91 -10.39
N GLN A 244 0.81 1.64 -10.76
CA GLN A 244 0.52 1.14 -12.10
C GLN A 244 -0.89 0.53 -12.15
N GLN A 245 -1.59 0.75 -13.28
CA GLN A 245 -2.89 0.11 -13.50
C GLN A 245 -2.72 -1.42 -13.54
N LYS A 246 -3.68 -2.13 -12.96
CA LYS A 246 -3.71 -3.61 -12.90
C LYS A 246 -2.51 -4.27 -12.20
N LYS A 247 -1.63 -3.51 -11.52
CA LYS A 247 -0.54 -4.03 -10.72
C LYS A 247 -0.74 -3.64 -9.24
N GLY A 248 -0.49 -4.56 -8.33
CA GLY A 248 -0.63 -4.34 -6.89
C GLY A 248 0.49 -4.97 -6.07
N THR A 249 0.38 -4.85 -4.75
CA THR A 249 1.35 -5.44 -3.82
C THR A 249 1.43 -6.96 -3.92
N ALA A 250 0.31 -7.62 -4.26
CA ALA A 250 0.27 -9.06 -4.46
C ALA A 250 1.12 -9.47 -5.67
N ASP A 251 1.04 -8.73 -6.79
CA ASP A 251 1.78 -9.04 -8.02
C ASP A 251 3.29 -8.90 -7.80
N ALA A 252 3.73 -7.84 -7.12
CA ALA A 252 5.14 -7.65 -6.74
C ALA A 252 5.64 -8.80 -5.84
N LEU A 253 4.85 -9.20 -4.84
CA LEU A 253 5.19 -10.31 -3.94
C LEU A 253 5.18 -11.67 -4.65
N ILE A 254 4.26 -11.90 -5.57
CA ILE A 254 4.23 -13.13 -6.39
C ILE A 254 5.46 -13.19 -7.28
N GLN A 255 5.82 -12.10 -7.94
CA GLN A 255 7.03 -12.06 -8.77
C GLN A 255 8.28 -12.34 -7.93
N PHE A 256 8.40 -11.67 -6.78
CA PHE A 256 9.49 -11.91 -5.84
C PHE A 256 9.56 -13.39 -5.40
N THR A 257 8.45 -13.92 -4.91
CA THR A 257 8.42 -15.29 -4.39
C THR A 257 8.65 -16.34 -5.48
N ASN A 258 8.15 -16.12 -6.70
CA ASN A 258 8.44 -16.98 -7.84
C ASN A 258 9.93 -17.05 -8.12
N LYS A 259 10.63 -15.90 -8.18
CA LYS A 259 12.07 -15.83 -8.43
C LYS A 259 12.86 -16.53 -7.33
N CYS A 260 12.51 -16.27 -6.05
CA CYS A 260 13.20 -16.89 -4.92
C CYS A 260 12.98 -18.41 -4.89
N PHE A 261 11.75 -18.90 -5.03
CA PHE A 261 11.51 -20.34 -5.02
C PHE A 261 12.15 -21.05 -6.22
N LYS A 262 12.22 -20.39 -7.38
CA LYS A 262 12.94 -20.93 -8.53
C LYS A 262 14.44 -21.08 -8.23
N ALA A 263 15.09 -20.04 -7.73
CA ALA A 263 16.50 -20.09 -7.36
C ALA A 263 16.78 -21.18 -6.30
N LEU A 264 15.95 -21.26 -5.26
CA LEU A 264 16.09 -22.30 -4.23
C LEU A 264 15.86 -23.72 -4.79
N ASN A 265 14.98 -23.90 -5.78
CA ASN A 265 14.81 -25.17 -6.50
C ASN A 265 16.04 -25.54 -7.30
N ASP A 266 16.72 -24.55 -7.87
CA ASP A 266 17.95 -24.71 -8.67
C ASP A 266 19.21 -24.78 -7.76
N SER A 267 19.01 -24.94 -6.43
CA SER A 267 20.07 -25.00 -5.41
C SER A 267 20.94 -23.75 -5.31
N GLU A 268 20.40 -22.61 -5.72
CA GLU A 268 21.02 -21.29 -5.58
C GLU A 268 20.62 -20.62 -4.26
N CYS A 269 21.45 -19.69 -3.79
CA CYS A 269 21.10 -18.73 -2.76
C CYS A 269 20.63 -17.44 -3.40
N VAL A 270 19.77 -16.68 -2.70
CA VAL A 270 19.31 -15.36 -3.15
C VAL A 270 19.68 -14.34 -2.09
N LEU A 271 20.43 -13.32 -2.49
CA LEU A 271 20.66 -12.13 -1.68
C LEU A 271 19.62 -11.08 -2.06
N GLY A 272 18.78 -10.70 -1.13
CA GLY A 272 17.83 -9.59 -1.28
C GLY A 272 18.37 -8.35 -0.58
N ILE A 273 18.37 -7.22 -1.29
CA ILE A 273 18.83 -5.91 -0.82
C ILE A 273 17.61 -4.98 -0.84
N PHE A 274 17.22 -4.47 0.33
CA PHE A 274 16.02 -3.67 0.53
C PHE A 274 16.44 -2.23 0.84
N ILE A 275 16.30 -1.38 -0.16
CA ILE A 275 16.73 0.03 -0.12
C ILE A 275 15.63 0.90 0.47
N ASP A 276 15.98 1.77 1.44
CA ASP A 276 15.08 2.75 2.05
C ASP A 276 15.49 4.17 1.64
N PHE A 277 14.58 4.89 1.01
CA PHE A 277 14.80 6.31 0.69
C PHE A 277 14.30 7.22 1.81
N SER A 278 15.04 8.28 2.07
CA SER A 278 14.64 9.31 3.04
C SER A 278 13.70 10.30 2.37
N LYS A 279 12.38 10.23 2.71
CA LYS A 279 11.39 11.23 2.21
C LYS A 279 11.34 11.37 0.68
N ALA A 280 11.38 10.27 -0.06
CA ALA A 280 11.50 10.21 -1.51
C ALA A 280 10.58 11.18 -2.29
N PHE A 281 9.29 11.25 -1.92
CA PHE A 281 8.34 12.19 -2.56
C PHE A 281 8.63 13.66 -2.27
N ASP A 282 9.24 13.98 -1.13
CA ASP A 282 9.52 15.34 -0.69
C ASP A 282 10.87 15.86 -1.24
N THR A 283 11.69 14.97 -1.83
CA THR A 283 13.04 15.29 -2.35
C THR A 283 13.15 15.33 -3.86
N VAL A 284 12.07 15.09 -4.60
CA VAL A 284 12.07 15.17 -6.08
C VAL A 284 12.52 16.56 -6.53
N ASP A 285 13.66 16.65 -7.20
CA ASP A 285 14.15 17.91 -7.77
C ASP A 285 13.39 18.25 -9.04
N HIS A 286 12.79 19.45 -9.09
CA HIS A 286 11.94 19.87 -10.20
C HIS A 286 12.73 20.01 -11.50
N THR A 287 13.96 20.55 -11.45
CA THR A 287 14.82 20.73 -12.63
C THR A 287 15.20 19.37 -13.25
N ILE A 288 15.63 18.42 -12.40
CA ILE A 288 15.96 17.06 -12.85
C ILE A 288 14.73 16.37 -13.44
N LEU A 289 13.57 16.49 -12.78
CA LEU A 289 12.32 15.90 -13.30
C LEU A 289 11.97 16.47 -14.68
N ILE A 290 11.96 17.79 -14.85
CA ILE A 290 11.65 18.46 -16.12
C ILE A 290 12.64 18.05 -17.21
N THR A 291 13.94 17.99 -16.90
CA THR A 291 14.97 17.50 -17.83
C THR A 291 14.70 16.05 -18.28
N LYS A 292 14.23 15.18 -17.35
CA LYS A 292 13.88 13.81 -17.71
C LYS A 292 12.63 13.75 -18.59
N LEU A 293 11.59 14.56 -18.30
CA LEU A 293 10.39 14.63 -19.13
C LEU A 293 10.73 15.03 -20.58
N GLU A 294 11.60 16.00 -20.73
CA GLU A 294 12.06 16.47 -22.04
C GLU A 294 12.95 15.43 -22.75
N LYS A 295 14.06 15.04 -22.11
CA LYS A 295 15.15 14.28 -22.78
C LYS A 295 14.90 12.79 -22.84
N PHE A 296 14.30 12.18 -21.78
CA PHE A 296 14.14 10.72 -21.70
C PHE A 296 12.77 10.26 -22.19
N TYR A 297 11.73 11.10 -22.02
CA TYR A 297 10.36 10.71 -22.30
C TYR A 297 9.74 11.45 -23.49
N ASP A 298 10.52 12.27 -24.20
CA ASP A 298 10.12 12.97 -25.43
C ASP A 298 8.83 13.78 -25.27
N PHE A 299 8.73 14.56 -24.18
CA PHE A 299 7.62 15.48 -24.02
C PHE A 299 7.81 16.69 -24.92
N SER A 300 6.74 17.13 -25.59
CA SER A 300 6.75 18.36 -26.37
C SER A 300 7.04 19.58 -25.50
N ASP A 301 7.58 20.65 -26.09
CA ASP A 301 7.90 21.90 -25.39
C ASP A 301 6.69 22.44 -24.61
N SER A 302 5.48 22.33 -25.18
CA SER A 302 4.25 22.78 -24.52
C SER A 302 3.92 21.91 -23.31
N ALA A 303 4.12 20.60 -23.40
CA ALA A 303 3.92 19.69 -22.26
C ALA A 303 4.97 19.93 -21.17
N VAL A 304 6.25 20.05 -21.53
CA VAL A 304 7.35 20.39 -20.61
C VAL A 304 7.05 21.71 -19.89
N SER A 305 6.64 22.75 -20.62
CA SER A 305 6.26 24.06 -20.06
C SER A 305 5.08 23.95 -19.10
N TRP A 306 4.08 23.10 -19.39
CA TRP A 306 2.94 22.88 -18.50
C TRP A 306 3.37 22.21 -17.19
N PHE A 307 4.22 21.17 -17.25
CA PHE A 307 4.71 20.49 -16.04
C PHE A 307 5.65 21.38 -15.23
N SER A 308 6.46 22.22 -15.87
CA SER A 308 7.28 23.23 -15.19
C SER A 308 6.40 24.20 -14.41
N ASP A 309 5.41 24.80 -15.07
CA ASP A 309 4.47 25.72 -14.42
C ASP A 309 3.64 25.02 -13.32
N TYR A 310 3.27 23.74 -13.52
CA TYR A 310 2.58 22.95 -12.48
C TYR A 310 3.40 22.79 -11.20
N LEU A 311 4.72 22.67 -11.32
CA LEU A 311 5.64 22.46 -10.19
C LEU A 311 6.10 23.76 -9.55
N GLU A 312 6.19 24.85 -10.33
CA GLU A 312 6.65 26.16 -9.89
C GLU A 312 5.61 26.90 -9.05
N ASP A 313 6.08 27.80 -8.19
CA ASP A 313 5.26 28.73 -7.38
C ASP A 313 4.14 28.03 -6.58
N ARG A 314 4.38 26.81 -6.17
CA ARG A 314 3.45 26.10 -5.30
C ARG A 314 3.59 26.56 -3.88
N GLU A 315 2.45 26.85 -3.25
CA GLU A 315 2.38 27.27 -1.85
C GLU A 315 1.67 26.21 -0.98
N GLN A 316 2.13 26.11 0.25
CA GLN A 316 1.43 25.33 1.26
C GLN A 316 1.36 26.03 2.61
N PHE A 317 0.33 25.71 3.37
CA PHE A 317 0.23 26.02 4.80
C PHE A 317 -0.25 24.81 5.58
N VAL A 318 0.20 24.69 6.83
CA VAL A 318 -0.26 23.65 7.75
C VAL A 318 -1.46 24.15 8.54
N GLN A 319 -2.48 23.31 8.69
CA GLN A 319 -3.63 23.62 9.53
C GLN A 319 -3.75 22.62 10.66
N ILE A 320 -3.77 23.13 11.91
CA ILE A 320 -4.03 22.38 13.14
C ILE A 320 -5.33 22.93 13.74
N ASP A 321 -6.34 22.05 13.81
CA ASP A 321 -7.70 22.44 14.20
C ASP A 321 -8.22 23.61 13.34
N SER A 322 -8.43 24.81 13.91
CA SER A 322 -8.85 26.02 13.23
C SER A 322 -7.69 26.98 12.89
N VAL A 323 -6.48 26.70 13.36
CA VAL A 323 -5.32 27.60 13.21
C VAL A 323 -4.52 27.25 11.98
N LYS A 324 -4.22 28.24 11.13
CA LYS A 324 -3.41 28.11 9.91
C LYS A 324 -2.03 28.75 10.15
N SER A 325 -0.98 28.11 9.63
CA SER A 325 0.36 28.74 9.52
C SER A 325 0.41 29.79 8.42
N ALA A 326 1.48 30.54 8.31
CA ALA A 326 1.81 31.32 7.12
C ALA A 326 1.98 30.38 5.91
N ALA A 327 1.65 30.89 4.71
CA ALA A 327 1.93 30.18 3.47
C ALA A 327 3.44 30.20 3.17
N GLN A 328 3.98 29.07 2.69
CA GLN A 328 5.39 28.93 2.31
C GLN A 328 5.52 28.25 0.96
N ASN A 329 6.48 28.67 0.15
CA ASN A 329 6.75 28.09 -1.16
C ASN A 329 7.43 26.73 -1.04
N ILE A 330 7.04 25.82 -1.92
CA ILE A 330 7.62 24.48 -2.08
C ILE A 330 8.66 24.53 -3.19
N LYS A 331 9.93 24.28 -2.86
CA LYS A 331 11.06 24.34 -3.81
C LYS A 331 11.40 22.99 -4.46
N CYS A 332 10.97 21.90 -3.89
CA CYS A 332 11.17 20.54 -4.40
C CYS A 332 10.08 19.61 -3.88
N GLY A 333 10.05 18.41 -4.40
CA GLY A 333 9.05 17.39 -4.06
C GLY A 333 7.77 17.50 -4.87
N VAL A 334 6.97 16.44 -4.81
CA VAL A 334 5.63 16.39 -5.39
C VAL A 334 4.61 16.27 -4.25
N PRO A 335 3.47 17.00 -4.32
CA PRO A 335 2.53 17.04 -3.21
C PRO A 335 1.97 15.65 -2.85
N GLN A 336 2.19 15.21 -1.63
CA GLN A 336 1.64 13.94 -1.13
C GLN A 336 0.12 14.06 -0.99
N GLY A 337 -0.62 13.71 -2.04
CA GLY A 337 -2.09 13.84 -2.12
C GLY A 337 -2.57 14.47 -3.43
N SER A 338 -1.67 14.89 -4.31
CA SER A 338 -1.96 15.18 -5.72
C SER A 338 -2.22 13.89 -6.50
N ILE A 339 -2.81 14.02 -7.66
CA ILE A 339 -3.09 12.88 -8.57
C ILE A 339 -1.90 12.64 -9.49
N LEU A 340 -1.21 13.70 -9.91
CA LEU A 340 -0.02 13.61 -10.75
C LEU A 340 1.24 13.19 -9.98
N GLY A 341 1.34 13.53 -8.68
CA GLY A 341 2.53 13.28 -7.89
C GLY A 341 3.07 11.85 -7.97
N PRO A 342 2.24 10.81 -7.79
CA PRO A 342 2.69 9.43 -7.93
C PRO A 342 3.25 9.09 -9.31
N THR A 343 2.63 9.55 -10.39
CA THR A 343 3.09 9.30 -11.77
C THR A 343 4.41 10.03 -12.04
N LEU A 344 4.53 11.28 -11.60
CA LEU A 344 5.76 12.06 -11.72
C LEU A 344 6.91 11.44 -10.93
N PHE A 345 6.64 10.94 -9.73
CA PHE A 345 7.64 10.22 -8.94
C PHE A 345 8.13 8.95 -9.65
N ILE A 346 7.21 8.16 -10.24
CA ILE A 346 7.60 6.97 -10.99
C ILE A 346 8.46 7.32 -12.20
N LEU A 347 8.11 8.36 -12.95
CA LEU A 347 8.92 8.84 -14.06
C LEU A 347 10.31 9.32 -13.57
N TYR A 348 10.35 9.96 -12.39
CA TYR A 348 11.61 10.40 -11.80
C TYR A 348 12.60 9.29 -11.51
N ILE A 349 12.11 8.12 -11.04
CA ILE A 349 12.98 6.99 -10.66
C ILE A 349 13.08 5.91 -11.74
N ASN A 350 12.37 6.02 -12.85
CA ASN A 350 12.26 4.93 -13.82
C ASN A 350 13.61 4.53 -14.45
N ASP A 351 14.48 5.50 -14.71
CA ASP A 351 15.83 5.28 -15.27
C ASP A 351 16.80 4.58 -14.30
N LEU A 352 16.50 4.50 -13.01
CA LEU A 352 17.25 3.65 -12.06
C LEU A 352 17.39 2.22 -12.58
N MET A 353 16.38 1.72 -13.28
CA MET A 353 16.36 0.37 -13.82
C MET A 353 17.48 0.11 -14.84
N LEU A 354 17.98 1.14 -15.50
CA LEU A 354 19.10 1.05 -16.44
C LEU A 354 20.45 0.82 -15.73
N HIS A 355 20.52 1.19 -14.46
CA HIS A 355 21.70 1.09 -13.61
C HIS A 355 21.65 -0.11 -12.66
N THR A 356 20.63 -0.97 -12.80
CA THR A 356 20.44 -2.16 -11.98
C THR A 356 20.51 -3.46 -12.80
N ASN A 357 21.15 -3.44 -13.95
CA ASN A 357 21.20 -4.58 -14.88
C ASN A 357 21.84 -5.85 -14.27
N PHE A 358 22.75 -5.68 -13.31
CA PHE A 358 23.35 -6.78 -12.56
C PHE A 358 22.35 -7.46 -11.62
N PHE A 359 21.36 -6.71 -11.13
CA PHE A 359 20.35 -7.17 -10.18
C PHE A 359 19.04 -7.54 -10.89
N GLU A 360 18.21 -8.30 -10.20
CA GLU A 360 16.81 -8.48 -10.55
C GLU A 360 15.96 -7.51 -9.70
N PRO A 361 15.63 -6.31 -10.20
CA PRO A 361 14.91 -5.32 -9.40
C PRO A 361 13.42 -5.63 -9.29
N ILE A 362 12.82 -5.25 -8.16
CA ILE A 362 11.37 -5.19 -7.94
C ILE A 362 11.08 -3.90 -7.19
N LEU A 363 10.36 -2.98 -7.84
CA LEU A 363 10.04 -1.67 -7.31
C LEU A 363 8.55 -1.54 -7.01
N PHE A 364 8.24 -0.90 -5.90
CA PHE A 364 6.88 -0.47 -5.57
C PHE A 364 6.91 0.98 -5.09
N ALA A 365 6.79 1.90 -6.02
CA ALA A 365 7.05 3.32 -5.82
C ALA A 365 8.48 3.55 -5.26
N ASP A 366 8.59 4.10 -4.06
CA ASP A 366 9.84 4.33 -3.36
C ASP A 366 10.47 3.06 -2.74
N ASP A 367 9.67 2.01 -2.51
CA ASP A 367 10.21 0.72 -2.02
C ASP A 367 11.02 0.04 -3.16
N THR A 368 12.33 0.20 -3.16
CA THR A 368 13.26 -0.36 -4.16
C THR A 368 13.96 -1.59 -3.58
N ASN A 369 13.84 -2.71 -4.29
CA ASN A 369 14.40 -3.97 -3.84
C ASN A 369 15.17 -4.63 -4.99
N LEU A 370 16.41 -5.01 -4.70
CA LEU A 370 17.33 -5.60 -5.65
C LEU A 370 17.63 -7.04 -5.22
N PHE A 371 17.70 -7.95 -6.17
CA PHE A 371 17.97 -9.36 -5.91
C PHE A 371 19.09 -9.86 -6.80
N VAL A 372 19.96 -10.67 -6.23
CA VAL A 372 20.97 -11.41 -6.96
C VAL A 372 20.95 -12.86 -6.51
N ARG A 373 21.11 -13.79 -7.43
CA ARG A 373 21.11 -15.23 -7.17
C ARG A 373 22.38 -15.89 -7.68
N SER A 374 22.91 -16.82 -6.90
CA SER A 374 24.08 -17.61 -7.28
C SER A 374 24.18 -18.87 -6.40
N LYS A 375 24.88 -19.86 -6.89
CA LYS A 375 25.32 -21.00 -6.07
C LYS A 375 26.41 -20.59 -5.07
N ASN A 376 27.23 -19.60 -5.41
CA ASN A 376 28.25 -19.03 -4.55
C ASN A 376 28.27 -17.50 -4.63
N LEU A 377 27.60 -16.84 -3.69
CA LEU A 377 27.53 -15.38 -3.63
C LEU A 377 28.83 -14.73 -3.16
N ASN A 378 29.73 -15.47 -2.49
CA ASN A 378 31.01 -14.91 -2.05
C ASN A 378 31.92 -14.56 -3.24
N CYS A 379 31.82 -15.30 -4.37
CA CYS A 379 32.51 -14.96 -5.59
C CYS A 379 32.02 -13.69 -6.28
N LEU A 380 30.79 -13.27 -5.98
CA LEU A 380 30.14 -12.09 -6.56
C LEU A 380 30.15 -10.86 -5.63
N SER A 381 30.72 -10.97 -4.43
CA SER A 381 30.65 -9.90 -3.42
C SER A 381 31.27 -8.57 -3.91
N SER A 382 32.40 -8.62 -4.60
CA SER A 382 33.03 -7.42 -5.19
C SER A 382 32.11 -6.77 -6.24
N GLU A 383 31.59 -7.57 -7.15
CA GLU A 383 30.70 -7.11 -8.22
C GLU A 383 29.37 -6.57 -7.65
N ILE A 384 28.83 -7.21 -6.60
CA ILE A 384 27.65 -6.71 -5.87
C ILE A 384 27.93 -5.32 -5.29
N ASN A 385 29.08 -5.14 -4.64
CA ASN A 385 29.45 -3.87 -4.01
C ASN A 385 29.65 -2.76 -5.07
N GLU A 386 30.33 -3.03 -6.16
CA GLU A 386 30.54 -2.09 -7.28
C GLU A 386 29.20 -1.64 -7.90
N ASN A 387 28.28 -2.60 -8.12
CA ASN A 387 26.97 -2.27 -8.67
C ASN A 387 26.07 -1.52 -7.65
N LEU A 388 26.21 -1.79 -6.34
CA LEU A 388 25.55 -1.01 -5.31
C LEU A 388 26.09 0.42 -5.22
N ASP A 389 27.38 0.63 -5.41
CA ASP A 389 27.98 1.96 -5.48
C ASP A 389 27.51 2.72 -6.73
N THR A 390 27.27 2.03 -7.85
CA THR A 390 26.64 2.63 -9.04
C THR A 390 25.23 3.10 -8.75
N VAL A 391 24.41 2.29 -8.05
CA VAL A 391 23.08 2.68 -7.60
C VAL A 391 23.15 3.88 -6.65
N PHE A 392 24.11 3.90 -5.73
CA PHE A 392 24.32 5.03 -4.80
C PHE A 392 24.69 6.32 -5.55
N LYS A 393 25.60 6.27 -6.52
CA LYS A 393 25.98 7.40 -7.39
C LYS A 393 24.77 7.92 -8.16
N TRP A 394 23.97 7.03 -8.74
CA TRP A 394 22.74 7.42 -9.41
C TRP A 394 21.76 8.15 -8.46
N CYS A 395 21.60 7.65 -7.23
CA CYS A 395 20.76 8.30 -6.22
C CYS A 395 21.25 9.72 -5.90
N ASN A 396 22.54 9.91 -5.72
CA ASN A 396 23.14 11.22 -5.43
C ASN A 396 22.93 12.20 -6.60
N ALA A 397 23.18 11.77 -7.84
CA ALA A 397 22.95 12.57 -9.04
C ALA A 397 21.48 12.97 -9.20
N ASN A 398 20.55 12.12 -8.73
CA ASN A 398 19.13 12.41 -8.70
C ASN A 398 18.65 13.06 -7.39
N LYS A 399 19.55 13.54 -6.54
CA LYS A 399 19.23 14.17 -5.25
C LYS A 399 18.28 13.35 -4.36
N LEU A 400 18.32 12.01 -4.50
CA LEU A 400 17.57 11.08 -3.68
C LEU A 400 18.45 10.57 -2.54
N THR A 401 18.13 10.96 -1.32
CA THR A 401 18.92 10.56 -0.14
C THR A 401 18.59 9.11 0.26
N LEU A 402 19.57 8.23 0.16
CA LEU A 402 19.50 6.87 0.69
C LEU A 402 19.65 6.86 2.22
N ASN A 403 18.89 6.01 2.86
CA ASN A 403 19.05 5.72 4.28
C ASN A 403 19.80 4.40 4.46
N VAL A 404 21.13 4.47 4.44
CA VAL A 404 21.99 3.27 4.51
C VAL A 404 21.74 2.49 5.80
N ASP A 405 21.53 3.16 6.94
CA ASP A 405 21.26 2.52 8.22
C ASP A 405 19.97 1.69 8.25
N LYS A 406 19.00 2.02 7.39
CA LYS A 406 17.75 1.27 7.25
C LYS A 406 17.75 0.35 6.05
N THR A 407 18.70 0.48 5.15
CA THR A 407 18.91 -0.45 4.06
C THR A 407 19.45 -1.75 4.63
N ASN A 408 18.74 -2.85 4.39
CA ASN A 408 19.08 -4.14 4.96
C ASN A 408 19.20 -5.18 3.85
N ILE A 409 20.00 -6.21 4.12
CA ILE A 409 20.12 -7.38 3.25
C ILE A 409 19.55 -8.63 3.95
N ILE A 410 19.05 -9.57 3.16
CA ILE A 410 18.61 -10.87 3.64
C ILE A 410 19.16 -11.97 2.72
N LEU A 411 19.78 -12.97 3.31
CA LEU A 411 20.25 -14.14 2.60
C LEU A 411 19.20 -15.25 2.63
N MET A 412 18.56 -15.51 1.51
CA MET A 412 17.57 -16.58 1.36
C MET A 412 18.25 -17.84 0.82
N LYS A 413 18.06 -18.95 1.53
CA LYS A 413 18.65 -20.24 1.20
C LYS A 413 17.79 -21.40 1.64
N ASN A 414 18.00 -22.56 1.04
CA ASN A 414 17.35 -23.79 1.51
C ASN A 414 17.84 -24.13 2.92
N HIS A 415 16.97 -24.68 3.76
CA HIS A 415 17.29 -25.07 5.14
C HIS A 415 18.50 -25.98 5.25
N GLN A 416 18.72 -26.85 4.28
CA GLN A 416 19.86 -27.78 4.23
C GLN A 416 21.16 -27.10 3.74
N ASN A 417 21.07 -25.94 3.12
CA ASN A 417 22.22 -25.22 2.60
C ASN A 417 22.97 -24.51 3.73
N LYS A 418 24.24 -24.91 3.97
CA LYS A 418 25.11 -24.36 4.99
C LYS A 418 25.86 -23.09 4.54
N PHE A 419 25.61 -22.60 3.31
CA PHE A 419 26.26 -21.40 2.79
C PHE A 419 26.15 -20.24 3.78
N GLN A 420 27.25 -19.53 3.99
CA GLN A 420 27.32 -18.29 4.76
C GLN A 420 27.95 -17.20 3.90
N LEU A 421 27.51 -15.99 4.08
CA LEU A 421 28.12 -14.82 3.45
C LEU A 421 29.38 -14.46 4.27
N GLU A 422 30.56 -14.69 3.68
CA GLU A 422 31.84 -14.47 4.34
C GLU A 422 32.32 -13.04 4.12
N ASN A 423 32.03 -12.47 2.95
CA ASN A 423 32.41 -11.12 2.58
C ASN A 423 31.30 -10.11 2.96
N GLU A 424 31.72 -8.95 3.42
CA GLU A 424 30.82 -7.86 3.72
C GLU A 424 30.20 -7.28 2.43
N ILE A 425 28.90 -7.03 2.47
CA ILE A 425 28.22 -6.30 1.40
C ILE A 425 28.15 -4.83 1.84
N THR A 426 28.72 -3.98 1.00
CA THR A 426 28.85 -2.54 1.27
C THR A 426 28.13 -1.70 0.23
N MET A 427 27.71 -0.52 0.62
CA MET A 427 27.20 0.54 -0.24
C MET A 427 27.82 1.87 0.24
N ASN A 428 28.55 2.56 -0.62
CA ASN A 428 29.30 3.75 -0.26
C ASN A 428 30.21 3.52 0.98
N SER A 429 30.98 2.45 0.96
CA SER A 429 31.87 2.03 2.06
C SER A 429 31.19 1.69 3.41
N ALA A 430 29.86 1.79 3.49
CA ALA A 430 29.12 1.40 4.68
C ALA A 430 28.61 -0.05 4.58
N VAL A 431 28.86 -0.85 5.61
CA VAL A 431 28.45 -2.25 5.66
C VAL A 431 26.94 -2.36 5.83
N LEU A 432 26.27 -3.08 4.93
CA LEU A 432 24.85 -3.33 5.03
C LEU A 432 24.54 -4.45 6.02
N ARG A 433 23.55 -4.20 6.87
CA ARG A 433 23.15 -5.16 7.90
C ARG A 433 22.41 -6.34 7.33
N CYS A 434 22.93 -7.57 7.54
CA CYS A 434 22.20 -8.80 7.25
C CYS A 434 21.19 -9.10 8.37
N VAL A 435 19.92 -9.35 8.00
CA VAL A 435 18.82 -9.56 8.92
C VAL A 435 18.13 -10.90 8.70
N ASP A 436 17.56 -11.50 9.78
CA ASP A 436 16.80 -12.74 9.72
C ASP A 436 15.33 -12.54 9.35
N GLU A 437 14.82 -11.33 9.44
CA GLU A 437 13.46 -10.97 9.08
C GLU A 437 13.42 -9.61 8.39
N ILE A 438 12.71 -9.50 7.28
CA ILE A 438 12.44 -8.22 6.65
C ILE A 438 10.97 -8.09 6.28
N LYS A 439 10.44 -6.85 6.37
CA LYS A 439 9.08 -6.56 5.97
C LYS A 439 9.09 -6.00 4.55
N PHE A 440 8.52 -6.73 3.62
CA PHE A 440 8.33 -6.31 2.23
C PHE A 440 6.84 -6.19 1.91
N LEU A 441 6.39 -5.03 1.51
CA LEU A 441 4.98 -4.72 1.16
C LEU A 441 3.97 -5.31 2.16
N GLY A 442 4.26 -5.17 3.46
CA GLY A 442 3.37 -5.64 4.52
C GLY A 442 3.48 -7.11 4.91
N VAL A 443 4.19 -7.93 4.13
CA VAL A 443 4.49 -9.34 4.44
C VAL A 443 5.89 -9.45 5.05
N THR A 444 6.06 -10.26 6.10
CA THR A 444 7.37 -10.52 6.71
C THR A 444 8.01 -11.73 6.06
N ILE A 445 9.19 -11.53 5.49
CA ILE A 445 10.01 -12.53 4.81
C ILE A 445 11.09 -13.01 5.76
N ASN A 446 11.45 -14.29 5.68
CA ASN A 446 12.57 -14.89 6.39
C ASN A 446 13.43 -15.73 5.45
N PRO A 447 14.68 -16.08 5.81
CA PRO A 447 15.65 -16.77 4.94
C PRO A 447 15.15 -18.05 4.26
N THR A 448 14.27 -18.80 4.91
CA THR A 448 13.76 -20.09 4.40
C THR A 448 12.41 -19.99 3.69
N LEU A 449 11.83 -18.80 3.59
CA LEU A 449 10.50 -18.54 3.01
C LEU A 449 9.40 -19.46 3.57
N ASN A 450 9.51 -19.84 4.85
CA ASN A 450 8.49 -20.66 5.53
C ASN A 450 7.34 -19.85 6.11
N TRP A 451 7.46 -18.51 6.06
CA TRP A 451 6.45 -17.53 6.49
C TRP A 451 6.13 -17.55 8.00
N GLU A 452 6.90 -18.23 8.80
CA GLU A 452 6.62 -18.38 10.24
C GLU A 452 6.50 -17.03 10.97
N PRO A 453 7.42 -16.06 10.77
CA PRO A 453 7.31 -14.75 11.42
C PRO A 453 6.06 -13.98 11.00
N HIS A 454 5.70 -14.02 9.70
CA HIS A 454 4.50 -13.38 9.19
C HIS A 454 3.23 -13.99 9.79
N LEU A 455 3.12 -15.32 9.75
CA LEU A 455 1.97 -16.05 10.30
C LEU A 455 1.88 -15.91 11.82
N GLY A 456 3.03 -15.77 12.50
CA GLY A 456 3.09 -15.46 13.93
C GLY A 456 2.45 -14.11 14.28
N LYS A 457 2.78 -13.05 13.50
CA LYS A 457 2.18 -11.72 13.62
C LYS A 457 0.69 -11.76 13.29
N LEU A 458 0.32 -12.39 12.18
CA LEU A 458 -1.08 -12.58 11.76
C LEU A 458 -1.90 -13.31 12.83
N ARG A 459 -1.36 -14.38 13.41
CA ARG A 459 -1.99 -15.13 14.50
C ARG A 459 -2.29 -14.27 15.71
N LYS A 460 -1.34 -13.41 16.13
CA LYS A 460 -1.55 -12.46 17.24
C LYS A 460 -2.70 -11.50 16.94
N ASP A 461 -2.77 -10.96 15.74
CA ASP A 461 -3.82 -10.04 15.32
C ASP A 461 -5.19 -10.72 15.25
N LEU A 462 -5.28 -11.90 14.65
CA LEU A 462 -6.52 -12.67 14.55
C LEU A 462 -7.04 -13.10 15.94
N ASN A 463 -6.16 -13.38 16.90
CA ASN A 463 -6.56 -13.66 18.27
C ASN A 463 -7.22 -12.46 18.95
N LYS A 464 -6.68 -11.24 18.75
CA LYS A 464 -7.30 -9.99 19.24
C LYS A 464 -8.69 -9.79 18.62
N ILE A 465 -8.82 -10.01 17.31
CA ILE A 465 -10.09 -9.90 16.59
C ILE A 465 -11.09 -10.96 17.08
N SER A 466 -10.63 -12.19 17.32
CA SER A 466 -11.45 -13.26 17.88
C SER A 466 -12.00 -12.91 19.27
N GLY A 467 -11.20 -12.28 20.13
CA GLY A 467 -11.64 -11.74 21.41
C GLY A 467 -12.67 -10.63 21.26
N LEU A 468 -12.45 -9.70 20.32
CA LEU A 468 -13.41 -8.65 20.00
C LEU A 468 -14.76 -9.23 19.54
N LEU A 469 -14.75 -10.19 18.62
CA LEU A 469 -15.96 -10.88 18.13
C LEU A 469 -16.67 -11.59 19.26
N PHE A 470 -15.95 -12.22 20.19
CA PHE A 470 -16.53 -12.90 21.34
C PHE A 470 -17.28 -11.92 22.26
N VAL A 471 -16.71 -10.76 22.54
CA VAL A 471 -17.39 -9.71 23.32
C VAL A 471 -18.61 -9.18 22.56
N ALA A 472 -18.43 -8.85 21.28
CA ALA A 472 -19.49 -8.31 20.41
C ALA A 472 -20.66 -9.30 20.24
N SER A 473 -20.41 -10.62 20.21
CA SER A 473 -21.44 -11.65 20.01
C SER A 473 -22.47 -11.73 21.14
N ARG A 474 -22.17 -11.09 22.27
CA ARG A 474 -23.13 -11.04 23.41
C ARG A 474 -24.32 -10.13 23.14
N PHE A 475 -24.17 -9.13 22.27
CA PHE A 475 -25.19 -8.11 22.07
C PHE A 475 -25.35 -7.61 20.61
N LEU A 476 -24.45 -7.96 19.69
CA LEU A 476 -24.63 -7.60 18.29
C LEU A 476 -25.32 -8.70 17.48
N PRO A 477 -26.13 -8.33 16.48
CA PRO A 477 -26.76 -9.28 15.56
C PRO A 477 -25.71 -9.96 14.69
N LYS A 478 -26.08 -11.12 14.15
CA LYS A 478 -25.19 -11.97 13.32
C LYS A 478 -24.68 -11.24 12.09
N SER A 479 -25.51 -10.43 11.45
CA SER A 479 -25.13 -9.60 10.29
C SER A 479 -23.97 -8.67 10.61
N ALA A 480 -24.02 -7.96 11.73
CA ALA A 480 -22.96 -7.09 12.21
C ALA A 480 -21.68 -7.88 12.56
N LEU A 481 -21.79 -9.07 13.14
CA LEU A 481 -20.64 -9.92 13.44
C LEU A 481 -19.94 -10.42 12.17
N ILE A 482 -20.69 -10.77 11.12
CA ILE A 482 -20.13 -11.12 9.80
C ILE A 482 -19.42 -9.91 9.20
N LEU A 483 -20.01 -8.72 9.30
CA LEU A 483 -19.39 -7.49 8.82
C LEU A 483 -18.05 -7.21 9.54
N ILE A 484 -18.02 -7.33 10.88
CA ILE A 484 -16.79 -7.19 11.67
C ILE A 484 -15.73 -8.23 11.24
N TYR A 485 -16.15 -9.48 11.04
CA TYR A 485 -15.25 -10.52 10.54
C TYR A 485 -14.66 -10.17 9.18
N ASN A 486 -15.50 -9.76 8.22
CA ASN A 486 -15.04 -9.43 6.86
C ASN A 486 -14.08 -8.23 6.88
N ALA A 487 -14.40 -7.19 7.61
CA ALA A 487 -13.58 -5.99 7.64
C ALA A 487 -12.25 -6.16 8.40
N LEU A 488 -12.23 -6.91 9.49
CA LEU A 488 -11.06 -6.98 10.37
C LEU A 488 -10.26 -8.27 10.21
N ALA A 489 -10.92 -9.42 10.02
CA ALA A 489 -10.24 -10.72 9.93
C ALA A 489 -10.01 -11.14 8.48
N HIS A 490 -11.06 -11.13 7.65
CA HIS A 490 -10.96 -11.57 6.26
C HIS A 490 -10.01 -10.69 5.45
N SER A 491 -10.05 -9.37 5.62
CA SER A 491 -9.11 -8.44 4.98
C SER A 491 -7.64 -8.76 5.26
N LYS A 492 -7.32 -9.20 6.49
CA LYS A 492 -5.96 -9.64 6.86
C LYS A 492 -5.61 -11.02 6.31
N LEU A 493 -6.59 -11.92 6.24
CA LEU A 493 -6.38 -13.27 5.70
C LEU A 493 -6.18 -13.27 4.19
N VAL A 494 -6.84 -12.37 3.47
CA VAL A 494 -6.75 -12.26 2.00
C VAL A 494 -5.52 -11.50 1.54
N TYR A 495 -4.97 -10.62 2.38
CA TYR A 495 -3.87 -9.76 1.98
C TYR A 495 -2.64 -10.56 1.54
N CYS A 496 -2.33 -10.50 0.25
CA CYS A 496 -1.19 -11.19 -0.38
C CYS A 496 -1.10 -12.70 -0.06
N ILE A 497 -2.24 -13.36 0.15
CA ILE A 497 -2.29 -14.80 0.48
C ILE A 497 -1.67 -15.66 -0.64
N GLU A 498 -1.68 -15.17 -1.86
CA GLU A 498 -1.06 -15.81 -3.03
C GLU A 498 0.44 -16.07 -2.81
N ALA A 499 1.11 -15.19 -2.09
CA ALA A 499 2.53 -15.32 -1.79
C ALA A 499 2.80 -16.26 -0.59
N TRP A 500 2.04 -16.11 0.51
CA TRP A 500 2.32 -16.83 1.75
C TRP A 500 1.40 -18.04 2.03
N GLY A 501 0.31 -18.21 1.27
CA GLY A 501 -0.64 -19.30 1.46
C GLY A 501 -0.08 -20.69 1.12
N ASN A 502 1.09 -20.75 0.51
CA ASN A 502 1.92 -21.93 0.27
C ASN A 502 2.78 -22.34 1.49
N ALA A 503 2.59 -21.69 2.65
CA ALA A 503 3.30 -22.00 3.88
C ALA A 503 3.09 -23.46 4.32
N PRO A 504 4.01 -24.05 5.11
CA PRO A 504 3.83 -25.38 5.67
C PRO A 504 2.48 -25.54 6.38
N ALA A 505 1.84 -26.69 6.16
CA ALA A 505 0.49 -26.97 6.67
C ALA A 505 0.37 -26.80 8.20
N THR A 506 1.45 -27.05 8.93
CA THR A 506 1.53 -26.87 10.39
C THR A 506 1.30 -25.42 10.81
N HIS A 507 1.82 -24.46 10.06
CA HIS A 507 1.63 -23.03 10.34
C HIS A 507 0.24 -22.55 9.92
N LEU A 508 -0.24 -22.94 8.74
CA LEU A 508 -1.59 -22.60 8.24
C LEU A 508 -2.70 -23.18 9.12
N LYS A 509 -2.52 -24.39 9.67
CA LYS A 509 -3.46 -25.03 10.59
C LYS A 509 -3.72 -24.15 11.83
N LYS A 510 -2.68 -23.49 12.36
CA LYS A 510 -2.81 -22.58 13.52
C LYS A 510 -3.72 -21.38 13.19
N ILE A 511 -3.62 -20.82 12.00
CA ILE A 511 -4.48 -19.73 11.52
C ILE A 511 -5.93 -20.22 11.32
N PHE A 512 -6.09 -21.38 10.68
CA PHE A 512 -7.41 -21.96 10.42
C PHE A 512 -8.18 -22.31 11.71
N VAL A 513 -7.49 -22.76 12.76
CA VAL A 513 -8.13 -23.01 14.07
C VAL A 513 -8.74 -21.72 14.64
N ILE A 514 -8.06 -20.58 14.51
CA ILE A 514 -8.60 -19.29 14.97
C ILE A 514 -9.81 -18.87 14.12
N GLN A 515 -9.72 -19.05 12.79
CA GLN A 515 -10.85 -18.78 11.91
C GLN A 515 -12.09 -19.62 12.28
N LYS A 516 -11.91 -20.92 12.53
CA LYS A 516 -13.00 -21.80 13.00
C LYS A 516 -13.62 -21.29 14.31
N ARG A 517 -12.79 -20.80 15.24
CA ARG A 517 -13.28 -20.23 16.50
C ARG A 517 -14.12 -18.98 16.25
N MET A 518 -13.66 -18.07 15.41
CA MET A 518 -14.41 -16.86 15.06
C MET A 518 -15.77 -17.18 14.43
N VAL A 519 -15.81 -18.11 13.47
CA VAL A 519 -17.05 -18.54 12.82
C VAL A 519 -18.02 -19.18 13.82
N ARG A 520 -17.55 -20.05 14.76
CA ARG A 520 -18.42 -20.56 15.82
C ARG A 520 -18.96 -19.46 16.73
N THR A 521 -18.14 -18.46 17.04
CA THR A 521 -18.55 -17.29 17.84
C THR A 521 -19.67 -16.50 17.17
N ILE A 522 -19.59 -16.25 15.85
CA ILE A 522 -20.63 -15.58 15.07
C ILE A 522 -21.97 -16.31 15.17
N PHE A 523 -21.95 -17.65 15.20
CA PHE A 523 -23.15 -18.48 15.30
C PHE A 523 -23.50 -18.87 16.74
N LYS A 524 -22.81 -18.33 17.75
CA LYS A 524 -23.01 -18.64 19.19
C LYS A 524 -22.93 -20.14 19.49
N LYS A 525 -21.97 -20.84 18.87
CA LYS A 525 -21.79 -22.30 18.95
C LYS A 525 -20.70 -22.72 19.93
N LYS A 526 -20.79 -23.95 20.43
CA LYS A 526 -19.81 -24.52 21.37
C LYS A 526 -18.43 -24.71 20.71
N PRO A 527 -17.32 -24.62 21.48
CA PRO A 527 -15.96 -24.69 20.91
C PRO A 527 -15.64 -25.95 20.11
N ARG A 528 -16.26 -27.09 20.45
CA ARG A 528 -16.04 -28.41 19.80
C ARG A 528 -17.02 -28.72 18.67
N GLU A 529 -18.05 -27.91 18.47
CA GLU A 529 -19.05 -28.13 17.43
C GLU A 529 -18.42 -28.04 16.03
N HIS A 530 -18.88 -28.91 15.11
CA HIS A 530 -18.33 -28.93 13.75
C HIS A 530 -18.61 -27.63 13.01
N SER A 531 -17.58 -26.98 12.45
CA SER A 531 -17.69 -25.61 11.93
C SER A 531 -18.07 -25.52 10.45
N ALA A 532 -17.95 -26.60 9.65
CA ALA A 532 -18.17 -26.55 8.20
C ALA A 532 -19.57 -26.02 7.78
N PRO A 533 -20.69 -26.39 8.45
CA PRO A 533 -21.99 -25.85 8.10
C PRO A 533 -22.08 -24.33 8.30
N PHE A 534 -21.36 -23.78 9.29
CA PHE A 534 -21.39 -22.36 9.61
C PHE A 534 -20.58 -21.52 8.63
N PHE A 535 -19.50 -22.06 8.08
CA PHE A 535 -18.76 -21.43 6.97
C PHE A 535 -19.67 -21.23 5.76
N ARG A 536 -20.43 -22.25 5.37
CA ARG A 536 -21.40 -22.19 4.27
C ARG A 536 -22.51 -21.17 4.55
N LYS A 537 -23.14 -21.23 5.77
CA LYS A 537 -24.21 -20.30 6.16
C LYS A 537 -23.77 -18.84 6.25
N ALA A 538 -22.49 -18.58 6.49
CA ALA A 538 -21.92 -17.24 6.54
C ALA A 538 -21.36 -16.77 5.19
N ASN A 539 -21.32 -17.64 4.19
CA ASN A 539 -20.60 -17.42 2.91
C ASN A 539 -19.14 -17.02 3.13
N ILE A 540 -18.45 -17.73 4.04
CA ILE A 540 -17.04 -17.50 4.37
C ILE A 540 -16.23 -18.68 3.86
N LEU A 541 -15.18 -18.40 3.10
CA LEU A 541 -14.23 -19.42 2.67
C LEU A 541 -13.25 -19.77 3.82
N PRO A 542 -13.05 -21.06 4.13
CA PRO A 542 -11.96 -21.52 4.98
C PRO A 542 -10.59 -21.11 4.39
N VAL A 543 -9.59 -20.85 5.26
CA VAL A 543 -8.25 -20.41 4.81
C VAL A 543 -7.66 -21.25 3.67
N PRO A 544 -7.71 -22.61 3.70
CA PRO A 544 -7.19 -23.39 2.56
C PRO A 544 -7.93 -23.11 1.25
N GLN A 545 -9.27 -23.04 1.29
CA GLN A 545 -10.09 -22.74 0.12
C GLN A 545 -9.93 -21.29 -0.34
N LEU A 546 -9.70 -20.36 0.60
CA LEU A 546 -9.41 -18.97 0.30
C LEU A 546 -8.11 -18.85 -0.49
N TYR A 547 -7.06 -19.58 -0.10
CA TYR A 547 -5.81 -19.65 -0.87
C TYR A 547 -6.04 -20.22 -2.27
N THR A 548 -6.69 -21.38 -2.37
CA THR A 548 -7.00 -22.01 -3.68
C THR A 548 -7.79 -21.05 -4.58
N HIS A 549 -8.82 -20.39 -4.03
CA HIS A 549 -9.61 -19.41 -4.79
C HIS A 549 -8.75 -18.27 -5.31
N ARG A 550 -7.90 -17.68 -4.47
CA ARG A 550 -7.04 -16.56 -4.86
C ARG A 550 -5.98 -16.96 -5.88
N ILE A 551 -5.41 -18.15 -5.74
CA ILE A 551 -4.40 -18.63 -6.68
C ILE A 551 -5.02 -19.00 -8.04
N CYS A 552 -6.27 -19.50 -8.06
CA CYS A 552 -7.02 -19.71 -9.31
C CYS A 552 -7.36 -18.38 -10.01
N LEU A 553 -7.73 -17.33 -9.26
CA LEU A 553 -7.94 -15.99 -9.84
C LEU A 553 -6.65 -15.43 -10.45
N TYR A 554 -5.52 -15.62 -9.78
CA TYR A 554 -4.22 -15.25 -10.32
C TYR A 554 -3.90 -16.05 -11.61
N ALA A 555 -4.15 -17.35 -11.61
CA ALA A 555 -3.98 -18.20 -12.80
C ALA A 555 -4.86 -17.75 -13.96
N HIS A 556 -6.14 -17.46 -13.70
CA HIS A 556 -7.10 -16.96 -14.67
C HIS A 556 -6.62 -15.66 -15.32
N HIS A 557 -6.18 -14.70 -14.49
CA HIS A 557 -5.66 -13.43 -14.99
C HIS A 557 -4.41 -13.63 -15.86
N THR A 558 -3.48 -14.47 -15.43
CA THR A 558 -2.27 -14.80 -16.20
C THR A 558 -2.60 -15.52 -17.51
N PHE A 559 -3.53 -16.48 -17.49
CA PHE A 559 -3.96 -17.23 -18.68
C PHE A 559 -4.51 -16.33 -19.78
N HIS A 560 -5.37 -15.38 -19.42
CA HIS A 560 -5.98 -14.48 -20.40
C HIS A 560 -5.09 -13.33 -20.88
N GLN A 561 -3.96 -13.10 -20.22
CA GLN A 561 -2.96 -12.08 -20.63
C GLN A 561 -1.80 -12.66 -21.45
N THR A 562 -1.55 -13.97 -21.36
CA THR A 562 -0.44 -14.61 -22.07
C THR A 562 -0.97 -15.32 -23.33
N THR A 563 -0.38 -14.99 -24.47
CA THR A 563 -0.47 -15.85 -25.66
C THR A 563 0.21 -17.17 -25.32
N ILE A 564 -0.57 -18.23 -25.14
CA ILE A 564 0.00 -19.57 -24.91
C ILE A 564 0.68 -19.98 -26.20
N PRO A 565 2.01 -20.25 -26.20
CA PRO A 565 2.70 -20.70 -27.40
C PRO A 565 2.03 -21.96 -27.95
N ALA A 566 1.78 -21.99 -29.25
CA ALA A 566 1.30 -23.19 -29.92
C ALA A 566 2.28 -24.34 -29.63
N ARG A 567 1.75 -25.46 -29.14
CA ARG A 567 2.59 -26.62 -28.81
C ARG A 567 3.02 -27.31 -30.10
N PRO A 568 4.31 -27.66 -30.25
CA PRO A 568 4.80 -28.31 -31.49
C PRO A 568 4.28 -29.74 -31.67
N TYR A 569 3.65 -30.34 -30.63
CA TYR A 569 3.16 -31.72 -30.67
C TYR A 569 1.78 -31.86 -30.06
N ASN A 570 0.92 -32.72 -30.65
CA ASN A 570 -0.37 -33.13 -30.06
C ASN A 570 -0.12 -33.99 -28.80
N THR A 571 -0.28 -33.40 -27.64
CA THR A 571 -0.24 -34.12 -26.36
C THR A 571 -1.65 -34.37 -25.84
N ARG A 572 -1.84 -35.37 -24.94
CA ARG A 572 -3.12 -35.66 -24.28
C ARG A 572 -3.63 -34.51 -23.37
N ARG A 573 -2.88 -33.41 -23.23
CA ARG A 573 -3.26 -32.25 -22.43
C ARG A 573 -4.19 -31.35 -23.19
N SER A 574 -5.20 -30.82 -22.49
CA SER A 574 -6.13 -29.82 -23.02
C SER A 574 -5.38 -28.56 -23.49
N THR A 575 -5.89 -27.92 -24.54
CA THR A 575 -5.41 -26.58 -24.98
C THR A 575 -5.62 -25.50 -23.93
N LEU A 576 -6.49 -25.76 -22.94
CA LEU A 576 -6.76 -24.88 -21.81
C LEU A 576 -5.79 -25.08 -20.62
N ASP A 577 -4.89 -26.06 -20.69
CA ASP A 577 -3.95 -26.33 -19.60
C ASP A 577 -2.77 -25.35 -19.60
N LEU A 578 -2.48 -24.74 -18.45
CA LEU A 578 -1.27 -23.98 -18.25
C LEU A 578 -0.04 -24.91 -18.13
N PRO A 579 1.12 -24.50 -18.65
CA PRO A 579 2.36 -25.25 -18.44
C PRO A 579 2.74 -25.21 -16.95
N LEU A 580 3.08 -26.38 -16.41
CA LEU A 580 3.65 -26.46 -15.06
C LEU A 580 5.11 -26.05 -15.11
N PRO A 581 5.56 -25.09 -14.30
CA PRO A 581 6.97 -24.77 -14.14
C PRO A 581 7.77 -26.03 -13.74
N PHE A 582 8.95 -26.22 -14.33
CA PHE A 582 9.79 -27.35 -13.97
C PHE A 582 10.22 -27.26 -12.50
N SER A 583 10.03 -28.34 -11.77
CA SER A 583 10.39 -28.42 -10.35
C SER A 583 10.81 -29.83 -9.98
N THR A 584 11.98 -29.95 -9.35
CA THR A 584 12.55 -31.20 -8.84
C THR A 584 12.43 -31.34 -7.33
N SER A 585 12.00 -30.29 -6.64
CA SER A 585 12.00 -30.23 -5.18
C SER A 585 10.63 -29.83 -4.60
N THR A 586 10.41 -30.21 -3.35
CA THR A 586 9.20 -29.76 -2.59
C THR A 586 9.16 -28.24 -2.42
N ILE A 587 10.32 -27.57 -2.43
CA ILE A 587 10.41 -26.11 -2.39
C ILE A 587 9.92 -25.50 -3.70
N GLY A 588 10.34 -26.04 -4.84
CA GLY A 588 9.89 -25.59 -6.14
C GLY A 588 8.38 -25.75 -6.34
N HIS A 589 7.75 -26.80 -5.77
CA HIS A 589 6.29 -26.95 -5.77
C HIS A 589 5.57 -25.86 -4.97
N ARG A 590 6.24 -25.13 -4.09
CA ARG A 590 5.65 -24.00 -3.35
C ARG A 590 5.67 -22.69 -4.14
N GLN A 591 6.29 -22.67 -5.31
CA GLN A 591 6.28 -21.51 -6.20
C GLN A 591 4.84 -21.12 -6.55
N PRO A 592 4.43 -19.84 -6.38
CA PRO A 592 3.07 -19.40 -6.70
C PRO A 592 2.63 -19.72 -8.14
N SER A 593 3.51 -19.57 -9.13
CA SER A 593 3.21 -19.92 -10.53
C SER A 593 2.98 -21.43 -10.71
N TYR A 594 3.74 -22.30 -10.02
CA TYR A 594 3.50 -23.75 -10.03
C TYR A 594 2.13 -24.08 -9.44
N GLN A 595 1.84 -23.53 -8.26
CA GLN A 595 0.55 -23.73 -7.57
C GLN A 595 -0.62 -23.20 -8.41
N ALA A 596 -0.44 -22.07 -9.09
CA ALA A 596 -1.45 -21.48 -9.96
C ALA A 596 -1.74 -22.40 -11.16
N SER A 597 -0.72 -22.85 -11.88
CA SER A 597 -0.90 -23.76 -13.01
C SER A 597 -1.49 -25.10 -12.56
N ALA A 598 -1.05 -25.65 -11.43
CA ALA A 598 -1.58 -26.90 -10.90
C ALA A 598 -3.06 -26.80 -10.50
N ALA A 599 -3.44 -25.71 -9.81
CA ALA A 599 -4.82 -25.47 -9.41
C ALA A 599 -5.71 -25.18 -10.63
N TRP A 600 -5.24 -24.39 -11.60
CA TRP A 600 -5.96 -24.11 -12.84
C TRP A 600 -6.27 -25.37 -13.63
N ASN A 601 -5.29 -26.24 -13.80
CA ASN A 601 -5.44 -27.48 -14.57
C ASN A 601 -6.41 -28.48 -13.93
N GLN A 602 -6.73 -28.32 -12.65
CA GLN A 602 -7.72 -29.10 -11.92
C GLN A 602 -9.15 -28.54 -12.03
N LEU A 603 -9.32 -27.31 -12.54
CA LEU A 603 -10.65 -26.72 -12.71
C LEU A 603 -11.40 -27.38 -13.88
N PRO A 604 -12.73 -27.52 -13.79
CA PRO A 604 -13.57 -27.94 -14.92
C PRO A 604 -13.38 -27.04 -16.14
N ALA A 605 -13.49 -27.61 -17.35
CA ALA A 605 -13.29 -26.87 -18.59
C ALA A 605 -14.24 -25.66 -18.71
N GLU A 606 -15.50 -25.83 -18.26
CA GLU A 606 -16.51 -24.78 -18.27
C GLU A 606 -16.09 -23.54 -17.47
N VAL A 607 -15.34 -23.74 -16.36
CA VAL A 607 -14.85 -22.63 -15.52
C VAL A 607 -13.67 -21.93 -16.18
N ARG A 608 -12.83 -22.69 -16.90
CA ARG A 608 -11.60 -22.16 -17.51
C ARG A 608 -11.85 -21.28 -18.75
N VAL A 609 -13.00 -21.43 -19.40
CA VAL A 609 -13.39 -20.65 -20.59
C VAL A 609 -14.15 -19.36 -20.25
N ILE A 610 -14.52 -19.13 -18.99
CA ILE A 610 -15.21 -17.91 -18.56
C ILE A 610 -14.29 -16.72 -18.80
N LYS A 611 -14.70 -15.80 -19.67
CA LYS A 611 -14.04 -14.49 -19.85
C LYS A 611 -14.62 -13.49 -18.86
N ASN A 612 -13.79 -12.57 -18.34
CA ASN A 612 -14.25 -11.47 -17.47
C ASN A 612 -15.22 -10.54 -18.20
#